data_57a8799b30dd1957c512bdc9f2a8e3aa
#
_entry.id   57a8799b30dd1957c512bdc9f2a8e3aa
#
_cell.length_a   1.000
_cell.length_b   1.000
_cell.length_c   1.000
_cell.angle_alpha   90.00
_cell.angle_beta   90.00
_cell.angle_gamma   90.00
#
_symmetry.space_group_name_H-M   'P 1'
#
loop_
_entity.id
_entity.type
_entity.pdbx_description
1 polymer ?
#
loop_
_entity_poly.entity_id
_entity_poly.type
_entity_poly.pdbx_seq_one_letter_code
_entity_poly.pdbx_strand_id
1 'polypeptide(L)'
;RIRVPAYSGSASHILLADLTFDGGVIATAVASLGGEAREDVERDLTALPVRLSGKRKRLPDPARLRGWFRVDGRDLAVAAVEEGTADVVFVRSGLAFEELERLAGDGTRLIRKSPSPPSELARGTIYRFISPAPQPVPGTVAGPRIFPISEDYTPNDGPFLEVSRRAAFRPSASLPRIAEAVALSGLSATRRERRRAVVLLLGRGGLETSDFDAGRAARYLARLRVPLHVWRLAPPESPVAPGWPEGLDVTTTRGLRAAFRALREDLAAQRVIWLEGRVDPSKVEVSPVAQGMARALNGQDAPLPDRGGAPHLPRTPSE
;
A
#
# COMPACT_ATOMS: atom_id res chain seq x y z
N ARG A 1 11.27 -24.75 15.70
CA ARG A 1 10.01 -24.16 16.20
C ARG A 1 10.37 -23.05 17.17
N ILE A 2 10.12 -21.80 16.81
CA ILE A 2 10.33 -20.65 17.69
C ILE A 2 9.02 -20.46 18.47
N ARG A 3 9.10 -20.46 19.80
CA ARG A 3 7.96 -20.07 20.65
C ARG A 3 8.07 -18.59 20.93
N VAL A 4 7.08 -17.82 20.52
CA VAL A 4 6.96 -16.41 20.86
C VAL A 4 6.05 -16.32 22.09
N PRO A 5 6.46 -15.59 23.15
CA PRO A 5 5.59 -15.38 24.31
C PRO A 5 4.25 -14.76 23.88
N ALA A 6 3.16 -15.17 24.54
CA ALA A 6 1.86 -14.57 24.31
C ALA A 6 1.92 -13.07 24.68
N TYR A 7 1.54 -12.22 23.76
CA TYR A 7 1.46 -10.79 23.96
C TYR A 7 0.00 -10.38 24.14
N SER A 8 -0.32 -9.74 25.24
CA SER A 8 -1.67 -9.34 25.64
C SER A 8 -2.03 -7.90 25.25
N GLY A 9 -1.51 -7.40 24.15
CA GLY A 9 -1.80 -6.03 23.70
C GLY A 9 -2.76 -6.02 22.48
N SER A 10 -3.58 -4.98 22.37
CA SER A 10 -4.48 -4.75 21.24
C SER A 10 -3.75 -4.33 19.94
N ALA A 11 -2.43 -4.13 19.98
CA ALA A 11 -1.62 -3.76 18.84
C ALA A 11 -1.27 -4.99 17.99
N SER A 12 -1.44 -4.88 16.67
CA SER A 12 -0.95 -5.89 15.73
C SER A 12 0.56 -5.77 15.59
N HIS A 13 1.27 -6.86 15.76
CA HIS A 13 2.73 -6.94 15.58
C HIS A 13 3.06 -7.83 14.38
N ILE A 14 4.06 -7.46 13.62
CA ILE A 14 4.62 -8.30 12.56
C ILE A 14 5.93 -8.88 13.08
N LEU A 15 6.01 -10.20 13.14
CA LEU A 15 7.23 -10.92 13.43
C LEU A 15 7.94 -11.22 12.11
N LEU A 16 9.16 -10.75 11.98
CA LEU A 16 10.07 -11.12 10.91
C LEU A 16 11.08 -12.13 11.47
N ALA A 17 11.16 -13.30 10.89
CA ALA A 17 12.16 -14.29 11.23
C ALA A 17 13.05 -14.55 10.00
N ASP A 18 14.35 -14.23 10.13
CA ASP A 18 15.33 -14.57 9.13
C ASP A 18 16.02 -15.90 9.54
N LEU A 19 15.94 -16.88 8.66
CA LEU A 19 16.62 -18.17 8.80
C LEU A 19 17.80 -18.17 7.83
N THR A 20 18.99 -18.24 8.38
CA THR A 20 20.21 -18.45 7.59
C THR A 20 20.52 -19.93 7.54
N PHE A 21 20.57 -20.51 6.35
CA PHE A 21 20.97 -21.90 6.11
C PHE A 21 22.46 -21.99 5.86
N ASP A 22 23.02 -23.18 6.06
CA ASP A 22 24.39 -23.49 5.67
C ASP A 22 24.56 -23.21 4.17
N GLY A 23 25.54 -22.36 3.80
CA GLY A 23 25.72 -21.89 2.44
C GLY A 23 25.23 -20.47 2.18
N GLY A 24 24.82 -19.72 3.22
CA GLY A 24 24.50 -18.29 3.13
C GLY A 24 23.13 -17.97 2.51
N VAL A 25 22.27 -18.96 2.31
CA VAL A 25 20.88 -18.73 1.87
C VAL A 25 20.06 -18.24 3.05
N ILE A 26 19.46 -17.07 2.90
CA ILE A 26 18.56 -16.48 3.89
C ILE A 26 17.11 -16.67 3.46
N ALA A 27 16.31 -17.34 4.28
CA ALA A 27 14.86 -17.39 4.12
C ALA A 27 14.21 -16.51 5.19
N THR A 28 13.41 -15.56 4.75
CA THR A 28 12.66 -14.66 5.64
C THR A 28 11.24 -15.16 5.78
N ALA A 29 10.82 -15.42 7.01
CA ALA A 29 9.43 -15.73 7.35
C ALA A 29 8.80 -14.53 8.06
N VAL A 30 7.58 -14.18 7.68
CA VAL A 30 6.82 -13.08 8.28
C VAL A 30 5.58 -13.67 8.94
N ALA A 31 5.38 -13.35 10.20
CA ALA A 31 4.17 -13.67 10.92
C ALA A 31 3.62 -12.42 11.62
N SER A 32 2.32 -12.32 11.74
CA SER A 32 1.69 -11.27 12.53
C SER A 32 1.22 -11.86 13.85
N LEU A 33 1.45 -11.09 14.88
CA LEU A 33 1.02 -11.38 16.23
C LEU A 33 0.06 -10.28 16.68
N GLY A 34 -1.07 -10.69 17.27
CA GLY A 34 -2.09 -9.74 17.73
C GLY A 34 -3.06 -9.32 16.62
N GLY A 35 -4.16 -8.79 17.03
CA GLY A 35 -5.35 -8.56 16.21
C GLY A 35 -6.41 -9.61 16.56
N GLU A 36 -7.67 -9.20 16.52
CA GLU A 36 -8.81 -10.08 16.83
C GLU A 36 -8.63 -11.42 16.12
N ALA A 37 -8.69 -12.50 16.92
CA ALA A 37 -8.73 -13.86 16.39
C ALA A 37 -9.91 -13.94 15.42
N ARG A 38 -9.63 -13.93 14.13
CA ARG A 38 -10.63 -14.31 13.14
C ARG A 38 -10.89 -15.77 13.37
N GLU A 39 -12.09 -16.13 13.71
CA GLU A 39 -12.56 -17.48 13.49
C GLU A 39 -12.30 -17.79 12.02
N ASP A 40 -11.34 -18.68 11.77
CA ASP A 40 -11.12 -19.25 10.45
C ASP A 40 -12.34 -20.13 10.15
N VAL A 41 -13.41 -19.48 9.75
CA VAL A 41 -14.44 -20.18 8.98
C VAL A 41 -13.71 -20.61 7.71
N GLU A 42 -13.49 -21.91 7.57
CA GLU A 42 -12.93 -22.50 6.36
C GLU A 42 -13.80 -22.11 5.17
N ARG A 43 -13.48 -20.99 4.56
CA ARG A 43 -14.14 -20.57 3.33
C ARG A 43 -13.35 -21.17 2.19
N ASP A 44 -13.96 -22.07 1.45
CA ASP A 44 -13.45 -22.53 0.16
C ASP A 44 -13.55 -21.44 -0.91
N LEU A 45 -13.16 -20.23 -0.56
CA LEU A 45 -13.18 -19.04 -1.43
C LEU A 45 -11.83 -18.38 -1.47
N THR A 46 -11.46 -17.89 -2.65
CA THR A 46 -10.26 -17.10 -2.87
C THR A 46 -10.64 -15.69 -3.27
N ALA A 47 -10.17 -14.70 -2.53
CA ALA A 47 -10.35 -13.29 -2.83
C ALA A 47 -9.35 -12.82 -3.91
N LEU A 48 -9.85 -12.39 -5.06
CA LEU A 48 -9.06 -11.86 -6.16
C LEU A 48 -9.37 -10.37 -6.35
N PRO A 49 -8.44 -9.45 -6.02
CA PRO A 49 -8.62 -8.05 -6.36
C PRO A 49 -8.41 -7.84 -7.85
N VAL A 50 -9.32 -7.12 -8.47
CA VAL A 50 -9.26 -6.73 -9.88
C VAL A 50 -9.51 -5.24 -10.02
N ARG A 51 -8.98 -4.63 -11.09
CA ARG A 51 -9.27 -3.25 -11.49
C ARG A 51 -10.20 -3.25 -12.69
N LEU A 52 -11.28 -2.47 -12.62
CA LEU A 52 -12.17 -2.26 -13.74
C LEU A 52 -11.51 -1.37 -14.79
N SER A 53 -11.62 -1.76 -16.04
CA SER A 53 -11.12 -1.00 -17.19
C SER A 53 -12.24 -0.14 -17.81
N GLY A 54 -11.88 1.06 -18.28
CA GLY A 54 -12.80 1.93 -19.01
C GLY A 54 -13.81 2.67 -18.13
N LYS A 55 -14.87 3.20 -18.77
CA LYS A 55 -15.91 4.02 -18.12
C LYS A 55 -16.92 3.21 -17.31
N ARG A 56 -16.95 1.89 -17.45
CA ARG A 56 -17.89 1.01 -16.75
C ARG A 56 -17.38 0.74 -15.33
N LYS A 57 -18.12 1.22 -14.33
CA LYS A 57 -17.79 1.04 -12.91
C LYS A 57 -18.43 -0.20 -12.27
N ARG A 58 -19.18 -1.00 -13.04
CA ARG A 58 -19.84 -2.20 -12.53
C ARG A 58 -19.44 -3.41 -13.36
N LEU A 59 -19.09 -4.49 -12.67
CA LEU A 59 -19.00 -5.81 -13.29
C LEU A 59 -20.40 -6.38 -13.48
N PRO A 60 -20.58 -7.27 -14.47
CA PRO A 60 -21.79 -8.07 -14.58
C PRO A 60 -22.04 -8.90 -13.32
N ASP A 61 -23.25 -9.42 -13.20
CA ASP A 61 -23.58 -10.38 -12.14
C ASP A 61 -22.62 -11.59 -12.16
N PRO A 62 -22.34 -12.21 -11.00
CA PRO A 62 -21.41 -13.33 -10.91
C PRO A 62 -21.66 -14.43 -11.95
N ALA A 63 -22.90 -14.78 -12.21
CA ALA A 63 -23.26 -15.80 -13.20
C ALA A 63 -22.75 -15.49 -14.62
N ARG A 64 -22.61 -14.21 -14.98
CA ARG A 64 -22.10 -13.75 -16.28
C ARG A 64 -20.58 -13.66 -16.36
N LEU A 65 -19.89 -13.92 -15.24
CA LEU A 65 -18.44 -13.91 -15.15
C LEU A 65 -17.83 -15.31 -15.38
N ARG A 66 -18.64 -16.29 -15.75
CA ARG A 66 -18.17 -17.65 -16.04
C ARG A 66 -17.13 -17.63 -17.17
N GLY A 67 -16.00 -18.32 -16.96
CA GLY A 67 -14.89 -18.36 -17.92
C GLY A 67 -14.02 -17.11 -17.95
N TRP A 68 -14.24 -16.15 -17.04
CA TRP A 68 -13.40 -14.95 -16.96
C TRP A 68 -12.10 -15.18 -16.19
N PHE A 69 -12.10 -16.11 -15.26
CA PHE A 69 -10.96 -16.40 -14.38
C PHE A 69 -10.56 -17.85 -14.53
N ARG A 70 -9.25 -18.09 -14.65
CA ARG A 70 -8.68 -19.42 -14.87
C ARG A 70 -7.48 -19.64 -13.98
N VAL A 71 -7.24 -20.88 -13.62
CA VAL A 71 -5.99 -21.34 -13.03
C VAL A 71 -5.60 -22.67 -13.70
N ASP A 72 -4.36 -22.75 -14.16
CA ASP A 72 -3.83 -23.94 -14.87
C ASP A 72 -4.80 -24.41 -15.99
N GLY A 73 -5.38 -23.46 -16.74
CA GLY A 73 -6.32 -23.73 -17.84
C GLY A 73 -7.74 -24.10 -17.42
N ARG A 74 -8.04 -24.21 -16.13
CA ARG A 74 -9.38 -24.53 -15.60
C ARG A 74 -10.15 -23.26 -15.26
N ASP A 75 -11.40 -23.19 -15.68
CA ASP A 75 -12.28 -22.09 -15.32
C ASP A 75 -12.61 -22.13 -13.83
N LEU A 76 -12.60 -20.97 -13.20
CA LEU A 76 -13.00 -20.77 -11.81
C LEU A 76 -14.39 -20.14 -11.76
N ALA A 77 -15.26 -20.69 -10.89
CA ALA A 77 -16.56 -20.09 -10.65
C ALA A 77 -16.44 -18.85 -9.77
N VAL A 78 -17.28 -17.86 -10.04
CA VAL A 78 -17.36 -16.62 -9.27
C VAL A 78 -18.54 -16.71 -8.31
N ALA A 79 -18.24 -16.75 -7.01
CA ALA A 79 -19.26 -16.79 -5.96
C ALA A 79 -19.88 -15.41 -5.70
N ALA A 80 -19.04 -14.36 -5.67
CA ALA A 80 -19.49 -13.00 -5.40
C ALA A 80 -18.56 -11.94 -6.00
N VAL A 81 -19.09 -10.73 -6.13
CA VAL A 81 -18.35 -9.52 -6.49
C VAL A 81 -18.65 -8.43 -5.47
N GLU A 82 -17.62 -7.91 -4.83
CA GLU A 82 -17.75 -6.90 -3.80
C GLU A 82 -17.02 -5.61 -4.15
N GLU A 83 -17.64 -4.49 -3.83
CA GLU A 83 -16.98 -3.19 -3.74
C GLU A 83 -16.30 -3.01 -2.38
N GLY A 84 -16.97 -3.41 -1.30
CA GLY A 84 -16.45 -3.48 0.05
C GLY A 84 -15.70 -2.22 0.54
N THR A 85 -15.11 -2.33 1.72
CA THR A 85 -14.19 -1.31 2.27
C THR A 85 -12.82 -1.39 1.59
N ALA A 86 -12.01 -0.32 1.72
CA ALA A 86 -10.63 -0.29 1.24
C ALA A 86 -9.65 -0.31 2.42
N ASP A 87 -8.51 -0.94 2.24
CA ASP A 87 -7.40 -1.00 3.20
C ASP A 87 -6.18 -0.30 2.59
N VAL A 88 -5.70 0.79 3.22
CA VAL A 88 -4.57 1.58 2.72
C VAL A 88 -3.48 1.62 3.78
N VAL A 89 -2.27 1.27 3.37
CA VAL A 89 -1.12 1.32 4.27
C VAL A 89 -0.14 2.38 3.80
N PHE A 90 0.13 3.37 4.65
CA PHE A 90 1.08 4.44 4.39
C PHE A 90 2.43 4.12 5.02
N VAL A 91 3.49 4.10 4.21
CA VAL A 91 4.88 3.98 4.67
C VAL A 91 5.52 5.36 4.64
N ARG A 92 6.02 5.86 5.76
CA ARG A 92 6.65 7.18 5.86
C ARG A 92 8.16 7.05 5.89
N SER A 93 8.85 7.53 4.88
CA SER A 93 10.31 7.46 4.80
C SER A 93 10.98 8.83 4.93
N GLY A 94 12.22 8.86 5.43
CA GLY A 94 12.99 10.09 5.60
C GLY A 94 12.22 11.13 6.41
N LEU A 95 12.31 12.38 6.01
CA LEU A 95 11.61 13.52 6.62
C LEU A 95 10.16 13.68 6.12
N ALA A 96 9.50 12.57 5.71
CA ALA A 96 8.14 12.65 5.17
C ALA A 96 7.12 13.21 6.18
N PHE A 97 7.35 12.99 7.47
CA PHE A 97 6.49 13.55 8.51
C PHE A 97 6.62 15.08 8.58
N GLU A 98 7.84 15.59 8.63
CA GLU A 98 8.15 17.02 8.69
C GLU A 98 7.68 17.76 7.44
N GLU A 99 7.79 17.12 6.27
CA GLU A 99 7.28 17.67 5.00
C GLU A 99 5.75 17.77 5.02
N LEU A 100 5.06 16.74 5.54
CA LEU A 100 3.60 16.79 5.73
C LEU A 100 3.21 17.88 6.73
N GLU A 101 3.96 18.05 7.82
CA GLU A 101 3.76 19.12 8.80
C GLU A 101 3.88 20.51 8.17
N ARG A 102 4.88 20.70 7.33
CA ARG A 102 5.06 21.96 6.57
C ARG A 102 3.84 22.23 5.69
N LEU A 103 3.37 21.24 4.93
CA LEU A 103 2.17 21.35 4.11
C LEU A 103 0.92 21.69 4.94
N ALA A 104 0.82 21.16 6.18
CA ALA A 104 -0.26 21.48 7.10
C ALA A 104 -0.18 22.94 7.58
N GLY A 105 1.04 23.43 7.92
CA GLY A 105 1.26 24.79 8.36
C GLY A 105 0.85 25.82 7.31
N ASP A 106 1.20 25.59 6.05
CA ASP A 106 0.82 26.42 4.91
C ASP A 106 -0.71 26.40 4.65
N GLY A 107 -1.36 25.26 4.94
CA GLY A 107 -2.80 25.04 4.72
C GLY A 107 -3.71 25.50 5.86
N THR A 108 -3.21 25.61 7.10
CA THR A 108 -4.04 25.88 8.29
C THR A 108 -4.73 27.25 8.23
N ARG A 109 -4.18 28.21 7.49
CA ARG A 109 -4.85 29.50 7.22
C ARG A 109 -6.07 29.38 6.29
N LEU A 110 -6.09 28.36 5.42
CA LEU A 110 -7.18 28.12 4.46
C LEU A 110 -8.28 27.19 5.04
N ILE A 111 -7.91 26.27 5.92
CA ILE A 111 -8.84 25.26 6.48
C ILE A 111 -9.78 25.86 7.53
N ARG A 112 -9.39 26.94 8.23
CA ARG A 112 -10.25 27.62 9.22
C ARG A 112 -11.52 28.27 8.64
N LYS A 113 -11.63 28.41 7.33
CA LYS A 113 -12.78 29.07 6.67
C LYS A 113 -13.74 28.10 5.95
N SER A 114 -13.46 26.80 5.95
CA SER A 114 -14.35 25.83 5.28
C SER A 114 -14.99 24.91 6.32
N PRO A 115 -16.33 24.77 6.32
CA PRO A 115 -16.97 23.76 7.17
C PRO A 115 -16.47 22.39 6.73
N SER A 116 -15.79 21.68 7.61
CA SER A 116 -15.25 20.33 7.49
C SER A 116 -14.71 20.02 6.08
N PRO A 117 -13.40 20.07 5.84
CA PRO A 117 -12.88 19.61 4.56
C PRO A 117 -13.37 18.18 4.34
N PRO A 118 -13.87 17.85 3.13
CA PRO A 118 -14.22 16.48 2.82
C PRO A 118 -12.99 15.62 3.12
N SER A 119 -13.22 14.52 3.83
CA SER A 119 -12.13 13.59 4.14
C SER A 119 -11.39 13.25 2.84
N GLU A 120 -10.08 13.37 2.86
CA GLU A 120 -9.23 13.15 1.69
C GLU A 120 -9.35 11.71 1.16
N LEU A 121 -9.74 10.78 2.02
CA LEU A 121 -10.06 9.39 1.70
C LEU A 121 -11.58 9.17 1.63
N ALA A 122 -12.00 8.21 0.83
CA ALA A 122 -13.40 7.84 0.70
C ALA A 122 -13.95 7.21 1.98
N ARG A 123 -15.24 7.42 2.26
CA ARG A 123 -15.93 6.68 3.32
C ARG A 123 -15.75 5.18 3.12
N GLY A 124 -15.57 4.44 4.22
CA GLY A 124 -15.29 3.00 4.17
C GLY A 124 -13.82 2.67 3.85
N THR A 125 -12.92 3.65 3.84
CA THR A 125 -11.48 3.38 3.82
C THR A 125 -10.97 3.22 5.25
N ILE A 126 -10.23 2.15 5.50
CA ILE A 126 -9.41 1.98 6.70
C ILE A 126 -7.98 2.23 6.30
N TYR A 127 -7.24 2.96 7.11
CA TYR A 127 -5.84 3.22 6.81
C TYR A 127 -4.98 3.22 8.08
N ARG A 128 -3.70 2.93 7.89
CA ARG A 128 -2.70 2.91 8.95
C ARG A 128 -1.35 3.35 8.42
N PHE A 129 -0.44 3.62 9.34
CA PHE A 129 0.93 4.02 9.03
C PHE A 129 1.91 2.94 9.48
N ILE A 130 3.00 2.80 8.74
CA ILE A 130 4.15 1.96 9.11
C ILE A 130 5.39 2.85 9.10
N SER A 131 6.20 2.72 10.16
CA SER A 131 7.54 3.29 10.20
C SER A 131 8.53 2.34 9.52
N PRO A 132 9.38 2.81 8.60
CA PRO A 132 10.43 1.99 8.02
C PRO A 132 11.64 1.76 8.95
N ALA A 133 11.69 2.42 10.08
CA ALA A 133 12.74 2.23 11.08
C ALA A 133 12.32 1.13 12.07
N PRO A 134 12.90 -0.10 11.99
CA PRO A 134 12.52 -1.18 12.88
C PRO A 134 12.92 -0.87 14.31
N GLN A 135 12.11 -1.31 15.27
CA GLN A 135 12.31 -1.10 16.69
C GLN A 135 12.46 -2.44 17.42
N PRO A 136 13.20 -2.52 18.52
CA PRO A 136 13.22 -3.70 19.38
C PRO A 136 11.80 -4.02 19.86
N VAL A 137 11.50 -5.29 20.02
CA VAL A 137 10.25 -5.68 20.68
C VAL A 137 10.28 -5.16 22.12
N PRO A 138 9.21 -4.50 22.61
CA PRO A 138 9.16 -4.00 23.98
C PRO A 138 9.52 -5.09 24.98
N GLY A 139 10.41 -4.76 25.93
CA GLY A 139 10.88 -5.70 26.95
C GLY A 139 12.06 -6.59 26.54
N THR A 140 12.60 -6.43 25.32
CA THR A 140 13.82 -7.13 24.90
C THR A 140 14.98 -6.17 24.72
N VAL A 141 16.14 -6.49 25.28
CA VAL A 141 17.39 -5.69 25.13
C VAL A 141 18.12 -6.06 23.84
N ALA A 142 18.04 -7.32 23.45
CA ALA A 142 18.66 -7.88 22.23
C ALA A 142 17.69 -8.90 21.63
N GLY A 143 16.63 -8.43 21.02
CA GLY A 143 15.59 -9.26 20.43
C GLY A 143 15.31 -8.94 18.97
N PRO A 144 14.41 -9.67 18.35
CA PRO A 144 13.95 -9.37 17.00
C PRO A 144 13.44 -7.94 16.93
N ARG A 145 13.65 -7.31 15.80
CA ARG A 145 13.16 -5.96 15.53
C ARG A 145 11.86 -6.06 14.75
N ILE A 146 10.92 -5.19 15.07
CA ILE A 146 9.62 -5.09 14.39
C ILE A 146 9.46 -3.71 13.77
N PHE A 147 8.73 -3.65 12.67
CA PHE A 147 8.31 -2.38 12.08
C PHE A 147 7.08 -1.87 12.85
N PRO A 148 7.16 -0.68 13.49
CA PRO A 148 6.01 -0.11 14.17
C PRO A 148 4.88 0.15 13.20
N ILE A 149 3.68 -0.28 13.58
CA ILE A 149 2.44 -0.06 12.85
C ILE A 149 1.50 0.72 13.77
N SER A 150 0.87 1.76 13.26
CA SER A 150 -0.17 2.48 13.99
C SER A 150 -1.44 1.63 14.16
N GLU A 151 -2.33 2.09 14.99
CA GLU A 151 -3.72 1.66 14.97
C GLU A 151 -4.38 1.94 13.61
N ASP A 152 -5.56 1.36 13.40
CA ASP A 152 -6.39 1.61 12.23
C ASP A 152 -7.13 2.94 12.39
N TYR A 153 -7.12 3.73 11.34
CA TYR A 153 -7.86 4.98 11.24
C TYR A 153 -8.89 4.91 10.13
N THR A 154 -9.89 5.74 10.24
CA THR A 154 -10.92 5.96 9.23
C THR A 154 -10.99 7.44 8.86
N PRO A 155 -11.65 7.82 7.77
CA PRO A 155 -11.89 9.22 7.44
C PRO A 155 -12.65 10.01 8.51
N ASN A 156 -13.31 9.34 9.46
CA ASN A 156 -14.03 9.97 10.57
C ASN A 156 -13.11 10.39 11.71
N ASP A 157 -11.89 9.85 11.78
CA ASP A 157 -10.92 10.16 12.84
C ASP A 157 -10.25 11.53 12.68
N GLY A 158 -10.54 12.21 11.56
CA GLY A 158 -10.09 13.56 11.28
C GLY A 158 -9.38 13.71 9.93
N PRO A 159 -8.90 14.92 9.62
CA PRO A 159 -8.09 15.17 8.43
C PRO A 159 -6.82 14.34 8.43
N PHE A 160 -6.40 13.87 7.26
CA PHE A 160 -5.23 12.99 7.11
C PHE A 160 -3.96 13.53 7.80
N LEU A 161 -3.68 14.82 7.65
CA LEU A 161 -2.50 15.45 8.26
C LEU A 161 -2.54 15.41 9.79
N GLU A 162 -3.72 15.60 10.39
CA GLU A 162 -3.91 15.52 11.84
C GLU A 162 -3.77 14.09 12.35
N VAL A 163 -4.36 13.14 11.63
CA VAL A 163 -4.23 11.71 11.94
C VAL A 163 -2.77 11.26 11.77
N SER A 164 -2.08 11.72 10.71
CA SER A 164 -0.65 11.44 10.51
C SER A 164 0.22 11.94 11.66
N ARG A 165 -0.16 13.05 12.31
CA ARG A 165 0.50 13.53 13.54
C ARG A 165 0.28 12.61 14.72
N ARG A 166 -0.96 12.21 14.95
CA ARG A 166 -1.29 11.28 16.05
C ARG A 166 -0.62 9.94 15.89
N ALA A 167 -0.48 9.47 14.66
CA ALA A 167 0.25 8.25 14.31
C ALA A 167 1.80 8.43 14.38
N ALA A 168 2.29 9.31 15.25
CA ALA A 168 3.73 9.50 15.43
C ALA A 168 4.35 8.25 16.04
N PHE A 169 5.46 7.80 15.45
CA PHE A 169 6.27 6.72 15.98
C PHE A 169 7.37 7.28 16.88
N ARG A 170 7.76 6.51 17.89
CA ARG A 170 8.93 6.88 18.70
C ARG A 170 10.15 6.93 17.80
N PRO A 171 11.06 7.89 18.02
CA PRO A 171 12.35 7.90 17.34
C PRO A 171 13.05 6.54 17.53
N SER A 172 13.64 6.04 16.46
CA SER A 172 14.41 4.80 16.47
C SER A 172 15.86 5.10 16.11
N ALA A 173 16.79 4.49 16.81
CA ALA A 173 18.20 4.50 16.44
C ALA A 173 18.50 3.59 15.25
N SER A 174 17.54 2.79 14.81
CA SER A 174 17.70 1.90 13.67
C SER A 174 17.63 2.67 12.36
N LEU A 175 18.48 2.28 11.42
CA LEU A 175 18.43 2.80 10.07
C LEU A 175 17.13 2.35 9.36
N PRO A 176 16.57 3.19 8.49
CA PRO A 176 15.34 2.86 7.77
C PRO A 176 15.55 1.70 6.78
N ARG A 177 14.62 0.76 6.76
CA ARG A 177 14.53 -0.37 5.83
C ARG A 177 13.23 -0.23 5.02
N ILE A 178 13.25 0.70 4.05
CA ILE A 178 12.04 1.17 3.37
C ILE A 178 11.44 0.06 2.49
N ALA A 179 12.28 -0.65 1.72
CA ALA A 179 11.80 -1.71 0.84
C ALA A 179 11.13 -2.85 1.62
N GLU A 180 11.65 -3.19 2.79
CA GLU A 180 11.04 -4.18 3.66
C GLU A 180 9.73 -3.69 4.27
N ALA A 181 9.69 -2.44 4.74
CA ALA A 181 8.46 -1.86 5.26
C ALA A 181 7.36 -1.81 4.19
N VAL A 182 7.70 -1.51 2.93
CA VAL A 182 6.77 -1.54 1.79
C VAL A 182 6.30 -2.97 1.52
N ALA A 183 7.19 -3.95 1.51
CA ALA A 183 6.81 -5.36 1.31
C ALA A 183 5.87 -5.86 2.41
N LEU A 184 6.18 -5.53 3.67
CA LEU A 184 5.32 -5.85 4.82
C LEU A 184 3.97 -5.14 4.77
N SER A 185 3.96 -3.89 4.29
CA SER A 185 2.72 -3.15 4.07
C SER A 185 1.82 -3.84 3.04
N GLY A 186 2.40 -4.36 1.96
CA GLY A 186 1.68 -5.17 0.98
C GLY A 186 1.06 -6.41 1.61
N LEU A 187 1.83 -7.17 2.39
CA LEU A 187 1.34 -8.34 3.10
C LEU A 187 0.25 -7.97 4.11
N SER A 188 0.42 -6.88 4.86
CA SER A 188 -0.59 -6.39 5.79
C SER A 188 -1.90 -6.03 5.09
N ALA A 189 -1.83 -5.36 3.93
CA ALA A 189 -3.00 -4.98 3.15
C ALA A 189 -3.76 -6.19 2.55
N THR A 190 -3.10 -7.35 2.35
CA THR A 190 -3.78 -8.55 1.81
C THR A 190 -4.61 -9.29 2.83
N ARG A 191 -4.33 -9.15 4.13
CA ARG A 191 -4.97 -9.95 5.20
C ARG A 191 -6.47 -9.80 5.31
N ARG A 192 -6.99 -8.64 4.91
CA ARG A 192 -8.42 -8.34 5.06
C ARG A 192 -9.24 -8.62 3.80
N GLU A 193 -8.60 -9.16 2.75
CA GLU A 193 -9.27 -9.53 1.49
C GLU A 193 -10.18 -8.43 0.93
N ARG A 194 -9.70 -7.17 1.02
CA ARG A 194 -10.42 -5.95 0.62
C ARG A 194 -9.74 -5.29 -0.57
N ARG A 195 -10.38 -4.24 -1.10
CA ARG A 195 -9.70 -3.27 -1.97
C ARG A 195 -8.53 -2.69 -1.21
N ARG A 196 -7.39 -2.50 -1.86
CA ARG A 196 -6.16 -2.21 -1.13
C ARG A 196 -5.18 -1.38 -1.91
N ALA A 197 -4.33 -0.66 -1.17
CA ALA A 197 -3.18 0.04 -1.73
C ALA A 197 -2.09 0.21 -0.67
N VAL A 198 -0.84 0.32 -1.13
CA VAL A 198 0.28 0.82 -0.34
C VAL A 198 0.68 2.18 -0.89
N VAL A 199 0.85 3.14 0.00
CA VAL A 199 1.31 4.49 -0.33
C VAL A 199 2.65 4.71 0.34
N LEU A 200 3.70 4.89 -0.47
CA LEU A 200 5.02 5.25 0.02
C LEU A 200 5.19 6.76 -0.01
N LEU A 201 5.37 7.35 1.16
CA LEU A 201 5.64 8.78 1.35
C LEU A 201 7.16 8.98 1.39
N LEU A 202 7.74 9.49 0.30
CA LEU A 202 9.17 9.74 0.16
C LEU A 202 9.48 11.19 0.57
N GLY A 203 10.06 11.34 1.77
CA GLY A 203 10.65 12.60 2.23
C GLY A 203 12.12 12.73 1.88
N ARG A 204 12.71 13.89 2.17
CA ARG A 204 14.16 14.13 2.04
C ARG A 204 14.94 13.19 2.97
N GLY A 205 16.19 12.90 2.57
CA GLY A 205 17.14 12.18 3.42
C GLY A 205 16.76 10.72 3.68
N GLY A 206 15.88 10.14 2.87
CA GLY A 206 15.51 8.73 3.00
C GLY A 206 16.69 7.82 2.68
N LEU A 207 17.42 7.39 3.71
CA LEU A 207 18.38 6.31 3.55
C LEU A 207 17.63 4.99 3.31
N GLU A 208 18.18 4.14 2.46
CA GLU A 208 17.68 2.80 2.22
C GLU A 208 18.72 1.79 2.68
N THR A 209 18.38 0.99 3.68
CA THR A 209 19.27 -0.01 4.26
C THR A 209 18.64 -1.41 4.29
N SER A 210 17.59 -1.62 3.49
CA SER A 210 16.96 -2.93 3.34
C SER A 210 17.91 -3.95 2.72
N ASP A 211 17.71 -5.23 3.03
CA ASP A 211 18.49 -6.32 2.45
C ASP A 211 18.15 -6.57 0.97
N PHE A 212 17.11 -5.93 0.45
CA PHE A 212 16.71 -5.97 -0.95
C PHE A 212 16.27 -4.61 -1.46
N ASP A 213 16.33 -4.44 -2.78
CA ASP A 213 16.07 -3.16 -3.45
C ASP A 213 14.58 -2.83 -3.59
N ALA A 214 14.30 -1.56 -3.89
CA ALA A 214 12.96 -1.04 -4.15
C ALA A 214 12.24 -1.79 -5.29
N GLY A 215 12.97 -2.22 -6.32
CA GLY A 215 12.42 -2.98 -7.43
C GLY A 215 11.92 -4.36 -7.01
N ARG A 216 12.60 -5.03 -6.08
CA ARG A 216 12.11 -6.29 -5.51
C ARG A 216 10.86 -6.09 -4.67
N ALA A 217 10.81 -5.04 -3.84
CA ALA A 217 9.62 -4.69 -3.09
C ALA A 217 8.43 -4.42 -4.02
N ALA A 218 8.61 -3.63 -5.08
CA ALA A 218 7.57 -3.35 -6.06
C ALA A 218 7.07 -4.63 -6.76
N ARG A 219 7.99 -5.51 -7.20
CA ARG A 219 7.61 -6.81 -7.77
C ARG A 219 6.87 -7.71 -6.78
N TYR A 220 7.26 -7.66 -5.50
CA TYR A 220 6.55 -8.41 -4.46
C TYR A 220 5.10 -7.91 -4.29
N LEU A 221 4.89 -6.60 -4.22
CA LEU A 221 3.54 -6.03 -4.20
C LEU A 221 2.72 -6.40 -5.45
N ALA A 222 3.36 -6.40 -6.63
CA ALA A 222 2.73 -6.83 -7.86
C ALA A 222 2.22 -8.28 -7.78
N ARG A 223 3.02 -9.19 -7.21
CA ARG A 223 2.61 -10.58 -6.98
C ARG A 223 1.45 -10.69 -5.99
N LEU A 224 1.47 -9.87 -4.94
CA LEU A 224 0.37 -9.78 -3.98
C LEU A 224 -0.86 -9.06 -4.56
N ARG A 225 -0.78 -8.52 -5.77
CA ARG A 225 -1.83 -7.70 -6.39
C ARG A 225 -2.21 -6.51 -5.51
N VAL A 226 -1.19 -5.81 -5.01
CA VAL A 226 -1.31 -4.60 -4.20
C VAL A 226 -0.71 -3.43 -4.97
N PRO A 227 -1.50 -2.45 -5.40
CA PRO A 227 -0.98 -1.23 -6.02
C PRO A 227 -0.05 -0.47 -5.09
N LEU A 228 1.08 -0.01 -5.65
CA LEU A 228 2.03 0.87 -4.98
C LEU A 228 1.89 2.29 -5.54
N HIS A 229 1.53 3.23 -4.68
CA HIS A 229 1.55 4.66 -4.98
C HIS A 229 2.77 5.29 -4.33
N VAL A 230 3.60 5.97 -5.11
CA VAL A 230 4.76 6.69 -4.58
C VAL A 230 4.43 8.18 -4.58
N TRP A 231 4.50 8.81 -3.41
CA TRP A 231 4.26 10.24 -3.22
C TRP A 231 5.56 10.91 -2.78
N ARG A 232 6.07 11.79 -3.63
CA ARG A 232 7.31 12.52 -3.38
C ARG A 232 7.01 13.84 -2.67
N LEU A 233 7.38 13.91 -1.41
CA LEU A 233 7.20 15.09 -0.56
C LEU A 233 8.40 16.04 -0.62
N ALA A 234 9.55 15.54 -1.06
CA ALA A 234 10.76 16.34 -1.25
C ALA A 234 10.83 16.94 -2.66
N PRO A 235 11.41 18.14 -2.83
CA PRO A 235 11.69 18.69 -4.15
C PRO A 235 12.51 17.73 -5.03
N PRO A 236 12.38 17.81 -6.36
CA PRO A 236 13.04 16.86 -7.29
C PRO A 236 14.56 16.78 -7.13
N GLU A 237 15.20 17.90 -6.78
CA GLU A 237 16.64 18.01 -6.55
C GLU A 237 17.11 17.45 -5.20
N SER A 238 16.19 17.16 -4.32
CA SER A 238 16.54 16.63 -3.00
C SER A 238 16.85 15.14 -3.05
N PRO A 239 17.88 14.67 -2.34
CA PRO A 239 18.15 13.24 -2.24
C PRO A 239 16.98 12.54 -1.55
N VAL A 240 16.44 11.53 -2.19
CA VAL A 240 15.47 10.59 -1.67
C VAL A 240 16.00 9.18 -1.85
N ALA A 241 15.40 8.21 -1.15
CA ALA A 241 15.77 6.81 -1.33
C ALA A 241 15.68 6.42 -2.82
N PRO A 242 16.74 5.83 -3.39
CA PRO A 242 16.82 5.50 -4.82
C PRO A 242 15.96 4.29 -5.20
N GLY A 243 15.75 4.11 -6.50
CA GLY A 243 15.21 2.87 -7.07
C GLY A 243 13.68 2.73 -7.01
N TRP A 244 12.96 3.68 -6.41
CA TRP A 244 11.50 3.69 -6.42
C TRP A 244 10.96 4.17 -7.77
N PRO A 245 9.79 3.65 -8.22
CA PRO A 245 9.11 4.16 -9.41
C PRO A 245 8.89 5.68 -9.34
N GLU A 246 8.77 6.31 -10.50
CA GLU A 246 8.39 7.71 -10.58
C GLU A 246 7.06 7.92 -9.82
N GLY A 247 7.08 8.87 -8.88
CA GLY A 247 5.96 9.14 -7.99
C GLY A 247 5.26 10.45 -8.33
N LEU A 248 4.10 10.66 -7.70
CA LEU A 248 3.40 11.94 -7.75
C LEU A 248 4.15 12.98 -6.94
N ASP A 249 4.30 14.19 -7.49
CA ASP A 249 4.81 15.32 -6.74
C ASP A 249 3.74 15.84 -5.77
N VAL A 250 4.06 15.77 -4.48
CA VAL A 250 3.21 16.24 -3.37
C VAL A 250 3.90 17.29 -2.51
N THR A 251 4.84 18.03 -3.09
CA THR A 251 5.54 19.14 -2.40
C THR A 251 4.61 20.31 -2.07
N THR A 252 3.41 20.34 -2.63
CA THR A 252 2.40 21.38 -2.43
C THR A 252 1.06 20.80 -1.99
N THR A 253 0.22 21.61 -1.33
CA THR A 253 -1.15 21.23 -0.98
C THR A 253 -1.98 20.83 -2.21
N ARG A 254 -1.75 21.45 -3.36
CA ARG A 254 -2.40 21.08 -4.63
C ARG A 254 -1.96 19.69 -5.09
N GLY A 255 -0.67 19.41 -5.04
CA GLY A 255 -0.10 18.07 -5.34
C GLY A 255 -0.65 17.00 -4.43
N LEU A 256 -0.70 17.26 -3.12
CA LEU A 256 -1.27 16.34 -2.14
C LEU A 256 -2.75 16.03 -2.45
N ARG A 257 -3.56 17.04 -2.77
CA ARG A 257 -4.97 16.82 -3.18
C ARG A 257 -5.09 16.01 -4.46
N ALA A 258 -4.20 16.23 -5.43
CA ALA A 258 -4.17 15.45 -6.67
C ALA A 258 -3.80 13.99 -6.40
N ALA A 259 -2.84 13.74 -5.52
CA ALA A 259 -2.42 12.40 -5.11
C ALA A 259 -3.56 11.63 -4.40
N PHE A 260 -4.28 12.28 -3.49
CA PHE A 260 -5.47 11.68 -2.87
C PHE A 260 -6.59 11.40 -3.87
N ARG A 261 -6.77 12.28 -4.86
CA ARG A 261 -7.75 12.03 -5.92
C ARG A 261 -7.38 10.80 -6.72
N ALA A 262 -6.13 10.67 -7.15
CA ALA A 262 -5.63 9.51 -7.88
C ALA A 262 -5.78 8.22 -7.07
N LEU A 263 -5.46 8.24 -5.77
CA LEU A 263 -5.65 7.09 -4.88
C LEU A 263 -7.13 6.70 -4.77
N ARG A 264 -8.03 7.68 -4.60
CA ARG A 264 -9.48 7.41 -4.54
C ARG A 264 -10.02 6.84 -5.85
N GLU A 265 -9.58 7.36 -6.98
CA GLU A 265 -9.96 6.87 -8.31
C GLU A 265 -9.49 5.44 -8.52
N ASP A 266 -8.26 5.14 -8.10
CA ASP A 266 -7.72 3.78 -8.14
C ASP A 266 -8.54 2.82 -7.26
N LEU A 267 -8.76 3.16 -5.99
CA LEU A 267 -9.57 2.36 -5.08
C LEU A 267 -11.02 2.21 -5.58
N ALA A 268 -11.61 3.25 -6.17
CA ALA A 268 -12.95 3.20 -6.73
C ALA A 268 -13.05 2.29 -7.95
N ALA A 269 -11.95 2.10 -8.68
CA ALA A 269 -11.89 1.16 -9.80
C ALA A 269 -11.66 -0.29 -9.35
N GLN A 270 -11.30 -0.54 -8.10
CA GLN A 270 -11.05 -1.90 -7.62
C GLN A 270 -12.34 -2.63 -7.22
N ARG A 271 -12.34 -3.94 -7.40
CA ARG A 271 -13.35 -4.89 -6.91
C ARG A 271 -12.66 -6.11 -6.34
N VAL A 272 -13.32 -6.76 -5.40
CA VAL A 272 -12.91 -8.07 -4.91
C VAL A 272 -13.82 -9.10 -5.54
N ILE A 273 -13.23 -10.03 -6.28
CA ILE A 273 -13.92 -11.17 -6.86
C ILE A 273 -13.68 -12.36 -5.95
N TRP A 274 -14.74 -12.97 -5.46
CA TRP A 274 -14.68 -14.19 -4.70
C TRP A 274 -14.79 -15.38 -5.63
N LEU A 275 -13.71 -16.12 -5.75
CA LEU A 275 -13.61 -17.34 -6.57
C LEU A 275 -13.84 -18.56 -5.71
N GLU A 276 -14.58 -19.54 -6.22
CA GLU A 276 -14.75 -20.81 -5.54
C GLU A 276 -13.46 -21.62 -5.55
N GLY A 277 -13.15 -22.25 -4.42
CA GLY A 277 -11.96 -23.03 -4.18
C GLY A 277 -10.78 -22.24 -3.60
N ARG A 278 -9.82 -22.98 -3.04
CA ARG A 278 -8.54 -22.43 -2.55
C ARG A 278 -7.52 -22.45 -3.67
N VAL A 279 -7.28 -21.30 -4.27
CA VAL A 279 -6.28 -21.13 -5.31
C VAL A 279 -5.30 -20.02 -4.94
N ASP A 280 -4.07 -20.14 -5.42
CA ASP A 280 -3.09 -19.06 -5.30
C ASP A 280 -3.54 -17.87 -6.17
N PRO A 281 -3.89 -16.70 -5.59
CA PRO A 281 -4.35 -15.55 -6.37
C PRO A 281 -3.34 -15.10 -7.43
N SER A 282 -2.04 -15.34 -7.21
CA SER A 282 -0.97 -14.97 -8.16
C SER A 282 -1.02 -15.79 -9.45
N LYS A 283 -1.59 -17.00 -9.41
CA LYS A 283 -1.73 -17.89 -10.56
C LYS A 283 -3.04 -17.71 -11.32
N VAL A 284 -3.97 -16.92 -10.77
CA VAL A 284 -5.25 -16.70 -11.46
C VAL A 284 -5.04 -15.80 -12.66
N GLU A 285 -5.40 -16.30 -13.82
CA GLU A 285 -5.38 -15.58 -15.08
C GLU A 285 -6.75 -14.96 -15.37
N VAL A 286 -6.74 -13.71 -15.85
CA VAL A 286 -7.95 -13.04 -16.36
C VAL A 286 -8.02 -13.33 -17.86
N SER A 287 -9.09 -13.96 -18.29
CA SER A 287 -9.26 -14.36 -19.71
C SER A 287 -9.30 -13.13 -20.63
N PRO A 288 -8.94 -13.27 -21.93
CA PRO A 288 -8.98 -12.18 -22.89
C PRO A 288 -10.37 -11.52 -23.01
N VAL A 289 -11.44 -12.29 -22.84
CA VAL A 289 -12.82 -11.76 -22.85
C VAL A 289 -13.05 -10.78 -21.70
N ALA A 290 -12.46 -11.05 -20.56
CA ALA A 290 -12.57 -10.23 -19.36
C ALA A 290 -11.63 -9.01 -19.38
N GLN A 291 -10.49 -9.09 -20.07
CA GLN A 291 -9.45 -8.06 -20.06
C GLN A 291 -9.90 -6.67 -20.51
N GLY A 292 -10.93 -6.62 -21.35
CA GLY A 292 -11.57 -5.35 -21.75
C GLY A 292 -12.37 -4.67 -20.64
N MET A 293 -12.78 -5.40 -19.61
CA MET A 293 -13.62 -4.91 -18.51
C MET A 293 -12.95 -4.99 -17.14
N ALA A 294 -12.11 -5.98 -16.92
CA ALA A 294 -11.38 -6.15 -15.67
C ALA A 294 -9.94 -6.59 -15.95
N ARG A 295 -9.00 -6.02 -15.21
CA ARG A 295 -7.59 -6.42 -15.21
C ARG A 295 -7.21 -6.87 -13.81
N ALA A 296 -6.33 -7.87 -13.72
CA ALA A 296 -5.72 -8.18 -12.46
C ALA A 296 -4.95 -6.97 -11.94
N LEU A 297 -5.01 -6.69 -10.64
CA LEU A 297 -4.18 -5.65 -10.03
C LEU A 297 -2.72 -6.09 -10.11
N ASN A 298 -1.93 -5.35 -10.87
CA ASN A 298 -0.48 -5.47 -10.88
C ASN A 298 0.09 -4.23 -10.17
N GLY A 299 1.12 -4.39 -9.36
CA GLY A 299 1.70 -3.27 -8.62
C GLY A 299 2.25 -2.13 -9.49
N GLN A 300 2.33 -2.33 -10.81
CA GLN A 300 2.76 -1.32 -11.78
C GLN A 300 1.61 -0.53 -12.40
N ASP A 301 0.36 -0.91 -12.13
CA ASP A 301 -0.84 -0.25 -12.70
C ASP A 301 -1.30 0.99 -11.91
N ALA A 302 -0.51 1.51 -10.98
CA ALA A 302 -0.75 2.85 -10.45
C ALA A 302 -0.73 3.82 -11.65
N PRO A 303 -1.77 4.66 -11.85
CA PRO A 303 -1.82 5.53 -13.00
C PRO A 303 -0.57 6.41 -13.02
N LEU A 304 0.28 6.16 -14.02
CA LEU A 304 1.30 7.14 -14.37
C LEU A 304 0.55 8.42 -14.72
N PRO A 305 0.93 9.57 -14.18
CA PRO A 305 0.33 10.83 -14.57
C PRO A 305 0.43 10.94 -16.09
N ASP A 306 -0.71 11.25 -16.72
CA ASP A 306 -0.77 11.56 -18.14
C ASP A 306 0.40 12.51 -18.46
N ARG A 307 1.29 12.09 -19.33
CA ARG A 307 2.42 12.93 -19.77
C ARG A 307 1.86 14.11 -20.55
N GLY A 308 1.28 15.04 -19.83
CA GLY A 308 0.88 16.34 -20.35
C GLY A 308 2.13 17.03 -20.87
N GLY A 309 2.24 17.08 -22.19
CA GLY A 309 3.08 17.97 -22.97
C GLY A 309 4.55 18.01 -22.55
N ALA A 310 5.41 17.35 -23.31
CA ALA A 310 6.83 17.65 -23.29
C ALA A 310 7.01 19.17 -23.41
N PRO A 311 7.82 19.82 -22.54
CA PRO A 311 8.14 21.22 -22.73
C PRO A 311 8.84 21.37 -24.09
N HIS A 312 8.27 22.19 -24.96
CA HIS A 312 8.89 22.62 -26.19
C HIS A 312 10.26 23.25 -25.83
N LEU A 313 11.33 22.53 -26.07
CA LEU A 313 12.66 23.11 -26.04
C LEU A 313 12.74 24.18 -27.15
N PRO A 314 13.13 25.41 -26.82
CA PRO A 314 13.35 26.43 -27.85
C PRO A 314 14.47 25.96 -28.79
N ARG A 315 14.18 25.94 -30.08
CA ARG A 315 15.19 25.76 -31.13
C ARG A 315 16.22 26.85 -31.04
N THR A 316 17.47 26.51 -30.75
CA THR A 316 18.62 27.42 -30.93
C THR A 316 18.70 27.81 -32.41
N PRO A 317 18.78 29.09 -32.74
CA PRO A 317 19.07 29.52 -34.13
C PRO A 317 20.48 29.09 -34.47
N SER A 318 20.62 28.43 -35.62
CA SER A 318 21.91 28.13 -36.25
C SER A 318 22.54 29.46 -36.75
N GLU A 319 23.75 29.75 -36.30
CA GLU A 319 24.69 30.60 -37.02
C GLU A 319 25.49 29.78 -38.03
#